data_9489a39c4fe324ec167d67c95277ea96
#
_entry.id   9489a39c4fe324ec167d67c95277ea96
#
_cell.length_a   1.000
_cell.length_b   1.000
_cell.length_c   1.000
_cell.angle_alpha   90.00
_cell.angle_beta   90.00
_cell.angle_gamma   90.00
#
_symmetry.space_group_name_H-M   'P 1'
#
loop_
_entity.id
_entity.type
_entity.pdbx_description
1 polymer ?
#
loop_
_entity_poly.entity_id
_entity_poly.type
_entity_poly.pdbx_seq_one_letter_code
_entity_poly.pdbx_strand_id
1 'polypeptide(L)'
;LLEKAGIGGQITITSEIVNYPGVERTSGKELTEQMRYQAEAFGAEFAIAEVLDMELTSEVKVIHTTKGIYRSLGVILATGANPRKLGFKGEREFQGRGVAYCATCDGEFFTGMDVFVIGGGFAAVEEGLFLTKYARKVTIVVRGDSFSCARTVSDKLKGQEKIEVIFETELVEVRGEQMVSYARFRNNRTKEEWVHEAGKDGGFGIFVFAGYVPNTEWISSEVEKNEQGYLITDSNQKTNLDGVYAAGDVCVKNLRQVVTAVSDGAVAATSLEKVVSELHSKLDIPDLVKEKPKQISPKQQKEEKPQSEEEGFLTSAIKQQLEGVFAKFEHPVLLRAWLDERPLSGEIVGFLRELEGITDKIRWEEANSSNREDRILPSIELCYEDGRSSGIQFHGVPGGHEFNSFIIALYNVAGPGQAIEQEAETK
;
A
#
# COMPACT_ATOMS: atom_id res chain seq x y z
N LEU A 1 11.50 -13.32 12.00
CA LEU A 1 10.23 -13.24 11.29
C LEU A 1 10.45 -13.69 9.85
N LEU A 2 9.56 -14.56 9.34
CA LEU A 2 9.56 -15.01 7.94
C LEU A 2 8.48 -14.26 7.18
N GLU A 3 8.82 -13.69 6.02
CA GLU A 3 7.91 -12.99 5.13
C GLU A 3 8.15 -13.45 3.68
N LYS A 4 7.07 -13.70 2.93
CA LYS A 4 7.16 -14.20 1.55
C LYS A 4 7.70 -13.15 0.57
N ALA A 5 7.28 -11.90 0.70
CA ALA A 5 7.58 -10.83 -0.26
C ALA A 5 8.13 -9.59 0.44
N GLY A 6 7.33 -8.55 0.57
CA GLY A 6 7.72 -7.29 1.21
C GLY A 6 7.21 -7.21 2.65
N ILE A 7 8.04 -6.72 3.56
CA ILE A 7 7.68 -6.55 4.97
C ILE A 7 6.61 -5.46 5.08
N GLY A 8 5.58 -5.72 5.92
CA GLY A 8 4.49 -4.80 6.22
C GLY A 8 3.11 -5.28 5.79
N GLY A 9 3.02 -6.25 4.88
CA GLY A 9 1.75 -6.88 4.48
C GLY A 9 0.77 -5.90 3.81
N GLN A 10 -0.53 -6.16 3.96
CA GLN A 10 -1.61 -5.41 3.29
C GLN A 10 -1.64 -3.91 3.59
N ILE A 11 -1.23 -3.50 4.80
CA ILE A 11 -1.32 -2.10 5.20
C ILE A 11 -0.37 -1.18 4.42
N THR A 12 0.68 -1.74 3.80
CA THR A 12 1.65 -0.96 3.03
C THR A 12 1.05 -0.24 1.82
N ILE A 13 -0.11 -0.69 1.32
CA ILE A 13 -0.83 -0.03 0.22
C ILE A 13 -1.68 1.15 0.70
N THR A 14 -1.88 1.33 2.00
CA THR A 14 -2.67 2.43 2.57
C THR A 14 -1.85 3.70 2.59
N SER A 15 -2.30 4.70 1.85
CA SER A 15 -1.61 6.00 1.73
C SER A 15 -1.66 6.83 3.01
N GLU A 16 -2.74 6.73 3.78
CA GLU A 16 -2.97 7.53 4.99
C GLU A 16 -3.59 6.71 6.13
N ILE A 17 -2.95 6.74 7.29
CA ILE A 17 -3.43 6.16 8.55
C ILE A 17 -3.55 7.28 9.57
N VAL A 18 -4.75 7.48 10.13
CA VAL A 18 -5.08 8.49 11.14
C VAL A 18 -5.72 7.89 12.40
N ASN A 19 -5.81 6.56 12.45
CA ASN A 19 -6.50 5.85 13.53
C ASN A 19 -5.57 4.89 14.31
N TYR A 20 -4.26 5.11 14.24
CA TYR A 20 -3.29 4.38 15.05
C TYR A 20 -2.89 5.23 16.26
N PRO A 21 -3.23 4.83 17.51
CA PRO A 21 -2.96 5.63 18.70
C PRO A 21 -1.48 5.96 18.87
N GLY A 22 -1.18 7.22 19.13
CA GLY A 22 0.19 7.72 19.28
C GLY A 22 0.87 8.18 18.00
N VAL A 23 0.22 8.00 16.86
CA VAL A 23 0.68 8.53 15.56
C VAL A 23 -0.45 9.36 14.95
N GLU A 24 -0.22 10.66 14.77
CA GLU A 24 -1.24 11.58 14.28
C GLU A 24 -1.65 11.27 12.84
N ARG A 25 -0.64 11.12 11.97
CA ARG A 25 -0.81 10.82 10.53
C ARG A 25 0.45 10.13 10.00
N THR A 26 0.28 9.07 9.23
CA THR A 26 1.38 8.36 8.57
C THR A 26 0.85 7.55 7.40
N SER A 27 1.73 7.02 6.56
CA SER A 27 1.38 5.98 5.59
C SER A 27 1.52 4.58 6.19
N GLY A 28 0.85 3.60 5.59
CA GLY A 28 1.01 2.20 6.01
C GLY A 28 2.45 1.70 5.87
N LYS A 29 3.14 2.15 4.83
CA LYS A 29 4.55 1.82 4.59
C LYS A 29 5.44 2.38 5.70
N GLU A 30 5.35 3.67 5.99
CA GLU A 30 6.16 4.30 7.05
C GLU A 30 5.90 3.69 8.42
N LEU A 31 4.62 3.43 8.76
CA LEU A 31 4.25 2.82 10.03
C LEU A 31 4.89 1.43 10.20
N THR A 32 4.82 0.59 9.17
CA THR A 32 5.38 -0.77 9.22
C THR A 32 6.91 -0.77 9.18
N GLU A 33 7.55 0.17 8.49
CA GLU A 33 8.99 0.37 8.55
C GLU A 33 9.45 0.78 9.96
N GLN A 34 8.75 1.69 10.62
CA GLN A 34 9.05 2.04 12.01
C GLN A 34 8.91 0.84 12.96
N MET A 35 7.84 0.05 12.82
CA MET A 35 7.65 -1.17 13.60
C MET A 35 8.79 -2.18 13.37
N ARG A 36 9.22 -2.33 12.12
CA ARG A 36 10.36 -3.16 11.77
C ARG A 36 11.63 -2.70 12.45
N TYR A 37 12.00 -1.42 12.33
CA TYR A 37 13.19 -0.87 12.99
C TYR A 37 13.19 -1.05 14.50
N GLN A 38 12.03 -0.86 15.14
CA GLN A 38 11.89 -1.12 16.56
C GLN A 38 12.14 -2.59 16.90
N ALA A 39 11.59 -3.53 16.15
CA ALA A 39 11.80 -4.95 16.37
C ALA A 39 13.26 -5.37 16.16
N GLU A 40 13.90 -4.89 15.09
CA GLU A 40 15.33 -5.15 14.78
C GLU A 40 16.24 -4.59 15.88
N ALA A 41 15.92 -3.43 16.46
CA ALA A 41 16.68 -2.87 17.57
C ALA A 41 16.63 -3.71 18.84
N PHE A 42 15.59 -4.54 19.01
CA PHE A 42 15.48 -5.54 20.08
C PHE A 42 16.02 -6.92 19.67
N GLY A 43 16.63 -7.05 18.49
CA GLY A 43 17.28 -8.27 18.02
C GLY A 43 16.36 -9.21 17.21
N ALA A 44 15.20 -8.73 16.75
CA ALA A 44 14.37 -9.51 15.83
C ALA A 44 15.04 -9.59 14.45
N GLU A 45 15.11 -10.80 13.89
CA GLU A 45 15.63 -11.04 12.56
C GLU A 45 14.48 -11.17 11.55
N PHE A 46 14.66 -10.60 10.37
CA PHE A 46 13.71 -10.67 9.26
C PHE A 46 14.32 -11.43 8.09
N ALA A 47 13.60 -12.43 7.60
CA ALA A 47 14.02 -13.21 6.44
C ALA A 47 12.91 -13.23 5.37
N ILE A 48 13.28 -12.85 4.16
CA ILE A 48 12.39 -13.00 3.00
C ILE A 48 12.48 -14.44 2.51
N ALA A 49 11.49 -15.24 2.89
CA ALA A 49 11.38 -16.66 2.54
C ALA A 49 9.91 -17.08 2.55
N GLU A 50 9.48 -17.80 1.53
CA GLU A 50 8.14 -18.39 1.49
C GLU A 50 8.12 -19.67 2.33
N VAL A 51 7.15 -19.78 3.24
CA VAL A 51 6.90 -21.00 4.00
C VAL A 51 6.14 -21.96 3.08
N LEU A 52 6.67 -23.16 2.94
CA LEU A 52 6.12 -24.21 2.08
C LEU A 52 5.31 -25.25 2.86
N ASP A 53 5.78 -25.59 4.08
CA ASP A 53 5.16 -26.57 4.97
C ASP A 53 5.61 -26.35 6.41
N MET A 54 4.87 -26.90 7.38
CA MET A 54 5.18 -26.80 8.81
C MET A 54 4.79 -28.08 9.57
N GLU A 55 5.70 -28.54 10.43
CA GLU A 55 5.46 -29.58 11.42
C GLU A 55 5.27 -28.95 12.80
N LEU A 56 4.03 -28.86 13.27
CA LEU A 56 3.67 -28.02 14.44
C LEU A 56 3.33 -28.81 15.71
N THR A 57 3.19 -30.14 15.65
CA THR A 57 2.74 -30.96 16.77
C THR A 57 3.84 -31.33 17.78
N SER A 58 5.10 -31.33 17.36
CA SER A 58 6.25 -31.67 18.20
C SER A 58 6.67 -30.44 19.09
N GLU A 59 7.46 -30.73 20.17
CA GLU A 59 8.03 -29.66 21.02
C GLU A 59 8.90 -28.69 20.19
N VAL A 60 9.73 -29.21 19.31
CA VAL A 60 10.48 -28.42 18.33
C VAL A 60 9.66 -28.33 17.04
N LYS A 61 9.25 -27.13 16.69
CA LYS A 61 8.53 -26.84 15.44
C LYS A 61 9.50 -26.79 14.28
N VAL A 62 9.11 -27.37 13.13
CA VAL A 62 9.93 -27.36 11.91
C VAL A 62 9.18 -26.60 10.83
N ILE A 63 9.83 -25.60 10.24
CA ILE A 63 9.26 -24.75 9.19
C ILE A 63 10.12 -24.91 7.93
N HIS A 64 9.54 -25.48 6.89
CA HIS A 64 10.16 -25.66 5.58
C HIS A 64 9.91 -24.42 4.73
N THR A 65 10.98 -23.84 4.19
CA THR A 65 10.89 -22.62 3.38
C THR A 65 11.67 -22.73 2.08
N THR A 66 11.48 -21.78 1.18
CA THR A 66 12.26 -21.65 -0.06
C THR A 66 13.76 -21.40 0.18
N LYS A 67 14.16 -21.03 1.40
CA LYS A 67 15.56 -20.74 1.76
C LYS A 67 16.15 -21.69 2.79
N GLY A 68 15.46 -22.79 3.09
CA GLY A 68 15.94 -23.80 4.02
C GLY A 68 14.93 -24.12 5.12
N ILE A 69 15.39 -24.84 6.14
CA ILE A 69 14.57 -25.32 7.23
C ILE A 69 14.89 -24.53 8.49
N TYR A 70 13.85 -23.97 9.11
CA TYR A 70 13.93 -23.32 10.41
C TYR A 70 13.38 -24.26 11.50
N ARG A 71 14.01 -24.23 12.69
CA ARG A 71 13.54 -24.94 13.87
C ARG A 71 13.34 -23.95 15.00
N SER A 72 12.23 -24.07 15.73
CA SER A 72 11.92 -23.19 16.85
C SER A 72 11.13 -23.92 17.93
N LEU A 73 11.17 -23.41 19.15
CA LEU A 73 10.37 -23.93 20.29
C LEU A 73 8.93 -23.42 20.25
N GLY A 74 8.65 -22.42 19.41
CA GLY A 74 7.30 -21.92 19.22
C GLY A 74 7.14 -21.12 17.96
N VAL A 75 5.88 -20.93 17.53
CA VAL A 75 5.50 -20.25 16.30
C VAL A 75 4.33 -19.31 16.57
N ILE A 76 4.37 -18.11 15.99
CA ILE A 76 3.23 -17.20 15.89
C ILE A 76 2.81 -17.11 14.42
N LEU A 77 1.58 -17.54 14.13
CA LEU A 77 0.97 -17.45 12.81
C LEU A 77 0.32 -16.09 12.65
N ALA A 78 0.91 -15.22 11.84
CA ALA A 78 0.46 -13.84 11.61
C ALA A 78 0.26 -13.56 10.11
N THR A 79 -0.31 -14.51 9.39
CA THR A 79 -0.41 -14.54 7.92
C THR A 79 -1.48 -13.61 7.36
N GLY A 80 -2.31 -13.02 8.22
CA GLY A 80 -3.32 -12.03 7.84
C GLY A 80 -4.49 -12.59 7.04
N ALA A 81 -5.20 -11.70 6.35
CA ALA A 81 -6.33 -12.02 5.49
C ALA A 81 -6.32 -11.14 4.23
N ASN A 82 -6.81 -11.67 3.12
CA ASN A 82 -6.91 -10.95 1.85
C ASN A 82 -8.36 -10.54 1.54
N PRO A 83 -8.60 -9.45 0.83
CA PRO A 83 -9.92 -9.14 0.30
C PRO A 83 -10.48 -10.30 -0.51
N ARG A 84 -11.75 -10.63 -0.28
CA ARG A 84 -12.43 -11.70 -1.01
C ARG A 84 -12.59 -11.29 -2.47
N LYS A 85 -12.08 -12.10 -3.38
CA LYS A 85 -12.38 -11.99 -4.80
C LYS A 85 -13.72 -12.65 -5.09
N LEU A 86 -14.53 -12.01 -5.94
CA LEU A 86 -15.86 -12.48 -6.27
C LEU A 86 -15.87 -13.43 -7.47
N GLY A 87 -14.83 -13.39 -8.31
CA GLY A 87 -14.69 -14.26 -9.48
C GLY A 87 -15.51 -13.80 -10.69
N PHE A 88 -16.02 -12.56 -10.72
CA PHE A 88 -16.70 -12.06 -11.92
C PHE A 88 -15.70 -11.91 -13.08
N LYS A 89 -16.20 -12.00 -14.30
CA LYS A 89 -15.33 -11.91 -15.47
C LYS A 89 -14.72 -10.53 -15.60
N GLY A 90 -13.38 -10.47 -15.77
CA GLY A 90 -12.60 -9.24 -15.83
C GLY A 90 -12.05 -8.78 -14.46
N GLU A 91 -12.42 -9.37 -13.32
CA GLU A 91 -11.97 -8.94 -11.99
C GLU A 91 -10.45 -8.88 -11.86
N ARG A 92 -9.75 -9.94 -12.32
CA ARG A 92 -8.28 -10.00 -12.30
C ARG A 92 -7.63 -9.04 -13.28
N GLU A 93 -8.19 -8.95 -14.47
CA GLU A 93 -7.67 -8.17 -15.58
C GLU A 93 -7.68 -6.68 -15.26
N PHE A 94 -8.76 -6.21 -14.63
CA PHE A 94 -8.95 -4.78 -14.32
C PHE A 94 -8.59 -4.41 -12.88
N GLN A 95 -7.97 -5.29 -12.11
CA GLN A 95 -7.44 -4.96 -10.80
C GLN A 95 -6.36 -3.87 -10.91
N GLY A 96 -6.55 -2.72 -10.22
CA GLY A 96 -5.73 -1.52 -10.36
C GLY A 96 -6.01 -0.69 -11.64
N ARG A 97 -6.94 -1.14 -12.49
CA ARG A 97 -7.39 -0.43 -13.69
C ARG A 97 -8.91 -0.27 -13.73
N GLY A 98 -9.48 0.11 -12.59
CA GLY A 98 -10.92 0.31 -12.41
C GLY A 98 -11.53 -0.65 -11.40
N VAL A 99 -10.97 -1.83 -11.13
CA VAL A 99 -11.36 -2.71 -10.02
C VAL A 99 -10.43 -2.49 -8.83
N ALA A 100 -10.98 -2.12 -7.69
CA ALA A 100 -10.27 -1.77 -6.46
C ALA A 100 -10.86 -2.48 -5.23
N TYR A 101 -10.07 -2.59 -4.16
CA TYR A 101 -10.42 -3.25 -2.90
C TYR A 101 -10.19 -2.35 -1.68
N CYS A 102 -9.75 -1.11 -1.88
CA CYS A 102 -9.45 -0.13 -0.85
C CYS A 102 -9.96 1.24 -1.27
N ALA A 103 -10.95 1.80 -0.56
CA ALA A 103 -11.49 3.11 -0.93
C ALA A 103 -10.53 4.25 -0.59
N THR A 104 -9.82 4.14 0.54
CA THR A 104 -8.85 5.17 0.97
C THR A 104 -7.61 5.21 0.10
N CYS A 105 -7.24 4.08 -0.55
CA CYS A 105 -6.08 3.99 -1.43
C CYS A 105 -6.39 4.48 -2.85
N ASP A 106 -7.56 4.12 -3.35
CA ASP A 106 -7.87 4.23 -4.79
C ASP A 106 -8.99 5.25 -5.08
N GLY A 107 -9.70 5.74 -4.05
CA GLY A 107 -10.90 6.58 -4.22
C GLY A 107 -10.63 7.88 -4.98
N GLU A 108 -9.49 8.51 -4.75
CA GLU A 108 -9.10 9.77 -5.39
C GLU A 108 -8.96 9.64 -6.92
N PHE A 109 -8.52 8.48 -7.44
CA PHE A 109 -8.43 8.23 -8.88
C PHE A 109 -9.77 8.31 -9.62
N PHE A 110 -10.88 8.17 -8.89
CA PHE A 110 -12.23 8.22 -9.44
C PHE A 110 -12.93 9.55 -9.16
N THR A 111 -12.17 10.63 -8.93
CA THR A 111 -12.71 11.97 -8.70
C THR A 111 -13.56 12.43 -9.90
N GLY A 112 -14.84 12.73 -9.63
CA GLY A 112 -15.81 13.15 -10.65
C GLY A 112 -16.41 12.02 -11.49
N MET A 113 -15.96 10.77 -11.31
CA MET A 113 -16.47 9.59 -12.03
C MET A 113 -17.57 8.88 -11.22
N ASP A 114 -18.31 8.00 -11.89
CA ASP A 114 -19.22 7.07 -11.22
C ASP A 114 -18.44 5.93 -10.56
N VAL A 115 -18.94 5.47 -9.42
CA VAL A 115 -18.34 4.37 -8.66
C VAL A 115 -19.41 3.37 -8.27
N PHE A 116 -19.15 2.08 -8.46
CA PHE A 116 -19.94 0.97 -7.95
C PHE A 116 -19.22 0.32 -6.76
N VAL A 117 -19.96 0.17 -5.67
CA VAL A 117 -19.49 -0.53 -4.45
C VAL A 117 -20.18 -1.89 -4.41
N ILE A 118 -19.42 -2.96 -4.52
CA ILE A 118 -19.96 -4.33 -4.53
C ILE A 118 -19.84 -4.92 -3.13
N GLY A 119 -20.97 -5.01 -2.44
CA GLY A 119 -21.05 -5.53 -1.07
C GLY A 119 -22.26 -5.00 -0.31
N GLY A 120 -22.63 -5.66 0.79
CA GLY A 120 -23.77 -5.27 1.63
C GLY A 120 -23.46 -5.28 3.12
N GLY A 121 -22.18 -5.40 3.50
CA GLY A 121 -21.72 -5.39 4.89
C GLY A 121 -21.33 -4.00 5.39
N PHE A 122 -20.79 -3.97 6.61
CA PHE A 122 -20.30 -2.75 7.25
C PHE A 122 -19.32 -1.98 6.36
N ALA A 123 -18.29 -2.65 5.82
CA ALA A 123 -17.29 -2.03 4.97
C ALA A 123 -17.89 -1.39 3.71
N ALA A 124 -18.85 -2.05 3.05
CA ALA A 124 -19.50 -1.51 1.85
C ALA A 124 -20.25 -0.20 2.13
N VAL A 125 -20.86 -0.06 3.30
CA VAL A 125 -21.58 1.15 3.71
C VAL A 125 -20.60 2.28 4.06
N GLU A 126 -19.62 2.03 4.93
CA GLU A 126 -18.66 3.04 5.40
C GLU A 126 -17.76 3.53 4.25
N GLU A 127 -17.21 2.61 3.47
CA GLU A 127 -16.35 2.92 2.32
C GLU A 127 -17.16 3.56 1.18
N GLY A 128 -18.41 3.17 1.00
CA GLY A 128 -19.32 3.82 0.05
C GLY A 128 -19.59 5.28 0.42
N LEU A 129 -19.79 5.56 1.71
CA LEU A 129 -19.89 6.94 2.23
C LEU A 129 -18.59 7.71 2.01
N PHE A 130 -17.44 7.09 2.30
CA PHE A 130 -16.14 7.71 2.08
C PHE A 130 -15.92 8.11 0.62
N LEU A 131 -16.27 7.23 -0.32
CA LEU A 131 -16.13 7.48 -1.77
C LEU A 131 -16.95 8.66 -2.28
N THR A 132 -18.02 9.09 -1.58
CA THR A 132 -18.78 10.29 -1.96
C THR A 132 -17.96 11.57 -1.94
N LYS A 133 -16.82 11.59 -1.25
CA LYS A 133 -15.89 12.73 -1.22
C LYS A 133 -15.28 12.98 -2.60
N TYR A 134 -15.09 11.94 -3.38
CA TYR A 134 -14.42 11.97 -4.68
C TYR A 134 -15.39 11.74 -5.83
N ALA A 135 -16.16 10.67 -5.77
CA ALA A 135 -17.04 10.25 -6.84
C ALA A 135 -18.17 11.24 -7.12
N ARG A 136 -18.59 11.30 -8.38
CA ARG A 136 -19.81 12.00 -8.81
C ARG A 136 -21.04 11.30 -8.27
N LYS A 137 -21.08 9.98 -8.37
CA LYS A 137 -22.15 9.11 -7.90
C LYS A 137 -21.55 7.81 -7.36
N VAL A 138 -22.10 7.30 -6.27
CA VAL A 138 -21.76 5.99 -5.69
C VAL A 138 -22.99 5.10 -5.73
N THR A 139 -22.91 3.96 -6.42
CA THR A 139 -23.97 2.97 -6.47
C THR A 139 -23.56 1.73 -5.67
N ILE A 140 -24.21 1.47 -4.53
CA ILE A 140 -23.94 0.29 -3.71
C ILE A 140 -24.79 -0.87 -4.23
N VAL A 141 -24.13 -1.93 -4.67
CA VAL A 141 -24.74 -3.13 -5.23
C VAL A 141 -24.71 -4.25 -4.20
N VAL A 142 -25.87 -4.64 -3.72
CA VAL A 142 -26.05 -5.61 -2.64
C VAL A 142 -26.65 -6.90 -3.22
N ARG A 143 -25.98 -8.03 -3.00
CA ARG A 143 -26.43 -9.33 -3.51
C ARG A 143 -27.74 -9.81 -2.86
N GLY A 144 -27.94 -9.49 -1.58
CA GLY A 144 -29.14 -9.83 -0.82
C GLY A 144 -30.27 -8.80 -1.01
N ASP A 145 -31.38 -9.04 -0.34
CA ASP A 145 -32.54 -8.15 -0.27
C ASP A 145 -32.38 -7.02 0.75
N SER A 146 -31.31 -7.08 1.54
CA SER A 146 -31.03 -6.13 2.62
C SER A 146 -29.52 -6.08 2.91
N PHE A 147 -29.12 -5.05 3.65
CA PHE A 147 -27.76 -4.97 4.19
C PHE A 147 -27.55 -6.02 5.27
N SER A 148 -26.35 -6.61 5.32
CA SER A 148 -25.91 -7.55 6.36
C SER A 148 -25.27 -6.89 7.58
N CYS A 149 -25.15 -5.56 7.59
CA CYS A 149 -24.65 -4.78 8.74
C CYS A 149 -25.80 -4.31 9.64
N ALA A 150 -25.46 -3.79 10.84
CA ALA A 150 -26.41 -3.20 11.75
C ALA A 150 -27.19 -2.04 11.10
N ARG A 151 -28.48 -1.91 11.41
CA ARG A 151 -29.36 -0.89 10.82
C ARG A 151 -28.85 0.54 11.08
N THR A 152 -28.25 0.78 12.25
CA THR A 152 -27.62 2.08 12.58
C THR A 152 -26.50 2.48 11.64
N VAL A 153 -25.87 1.50 10.98
CA VAL A 153 -24.81 1.74 9.97
C VAL A 153 -25.44 2.05 8.63
N SER A 154 -26.36 1.20 8.15
CA SER A 154 -27.03 1.42 6.85
C SER A 154 -27.90 2.68 6.84
N ASP A 155 -28.43 3.10 8.01
CA ASP A 155 -29.20 4.33 8.13
C ASP A 155 -28.38 5.61 7.83
N LYS A 156 -27.03 5.55 7.91
CA LYS A 156 -26.15 6.66 7.51
C LYS A 156 -26.23 6.99 6.02
N LEU A 157 -26.69 6.06 5.20
CA LEU A 157 -26.90 6.28 3.76
C LEU A 157 -28.13 7.14 3.46
N LYS A 158 -29.05 7.27 4.43
CA LYS A 158 -30.27 8.05 4.24
C LYS A 158 -29.95 9.52 4.08
N GLY A 159 -30.52 10.13 3.03
CA GLY A 159 -30.29 11.55 2.73
C GLY A 159 -28.98 11.87 2.00
N GLN A 160 -28.21 10.86 1.61
CA GLN A 160 -27.00 11.04 0.81
C GLN A 160 -27.37 11.11 -0.68
N GLU A 161 -27.40 12.29 -1.23
CA GLU A 161 -27.83 12.55 -2.63
C GLU A 161 -26.95 11.84 -3.67
N LYS A 162 -25.68 11.60 -3.36
CA LYS A 162 -24.75 10.92 -4.26
C LYS A 162 -24.83 9.39 -4.20
N ILE A 163 -25.59 8.83 -3.24
CA ILE A 163 -25.65 7.37 -3.03
C ILE A 163 -26.96 6.79 -3.55
N GLU A 164 -26.83 5.78 -4.39
CA GLU A 164 -27.91 4.86 -4.79
C GLU A 164 -27.63 3.46 -4.26
N VAL A 165 -28.66 2.72 -3.87
CA VAL A 165 -28.53 1.33 -3.43
C VAL A 165 -29.39 0.43 -4.32
N ILE A 166 -28.77 -0.63 -4.84
CA ILE A 166 -29.43 -1.64 -5.66
C ILE A 166 -29.32 -2.98 -4.96
N PHE A 167 -30.43 -3.51 -4.51
CA PHE A 167 -30.51 -4.81 -3.86
C PHE A 167 -30.69 -5.96 -4.86
N GLU A 168 -30.57 -7.20 -4.34
CA GLU A 168 -30.77 -8.44 -5.10
C GLU A 168 -29.95 -8.49 -6.40
N THR A 169 -28.80 -7.82 -6.44
CA THR A 169 -28.01 -7.64 -7.67
C THR A 169 -26.57 -8.07 -7.46
N GLU A 170 -26.01 -8.72 -8.45
CA GLU A 170 -24.60 -9.08 -8.49
C GLU A 170 -23.91 -8.54 -9.73
N LEU A 171 -22.61 -8.27 -9.63
CA LEU A 171 -21.73 -7.94 -10.76
C LEU A 171 -21.32 -9.24 -11.46
N VAL A 172 -21.55 -9.33 -12.76
CA VAL A 172 -21.27 -10.54 -13.57
C VAL A 172 -19.99 -10.38 -14.38
N GLU A 173 -19.76 -9.20 -14.95
CA GLU A 173 -18.67 -8.96 -15.87
C GLU A 173 -18.27 -7.48 -15.88
N VAL A 174 -16.99 -7.22 -16.05
CA VAL A 174 -16.44 -5.91 -16.42
C VAL A 174 -15.58 -6.04 -17.67
N ARG A 175 -15.53 -4.98 -18.48
CA ARG A 175 -14.68 -4.85 -19.66
C ARG A 175 -14.17 -3.41 -19.78
N GLY A 176 -13.20 -3.22 -20.63
CA GLY A 176 -12.62 -1.90 -20.98
C GLY A 176 -11.35 -2.08 -21.79
N GLU A 177 -10.69 -1.00 -22.08
CA GLU A 177 -9.36 -1.01 -22.74
C GLU A 177 -8.28 -0.68 -21.69
N GLN A 178 -8.11 0.58 -21.35
CA GLN A 178 -7.14 1.02 -20.34
C GLN A 178 -7.67 0.86 -18.91
N MET A 179 -8.96 1.16 -18.71
CA MET A 179 -9.67 0.98 -17.44
C MET A 179 -11.09 0.42 -17.68
N VAL A 180 -11.80 0.09 -16.60
CA VAL A 180 -13.17 -0.38 -16.67
C VAL A 180 -14.06 0.69 -17.31
N SER A 181 -14.71 0.35 -18.43
CA SER A 181 -15.66 1.21 -19.14
C SER A 181 -17.02 0.53 -19.38
N TYR A 182 -17.15 -0.75 -19.06
CA TYR A 182 -18.34 -1.55 -19.18
C TYR A 182 -18.51 -2.45 -17.97
N ALA A 183 -19.70 -2.51 -17.40
CA ALA A 183 -20.07 -3.47 -16.35
C ALA A 183 -21.45 -4.06 -16.61
N ARG A 184 -21.59 -5.36 -16.42
CA ARG A 184 -22.84 -6.09 -16.55
C ARG A 184 -23.26 -6.64 -15.19
N PHE A 185 -24.47 -6.28 -14.81
CA PHE A 185 -25.10 -6.67 -13.56
C PHE A 185 -26.28 -7.60 -13.82
N ARG A 186 -26.62 -8.42 -12.84
CA ARG A 186 -27.75 -9.35 -12.92
C ARG A 186 -28.53 -9.30 -11.62
N ASN A 187 -29.85 -9.16 -11.73
CA ASN A 187 -30.74 -9.34 -10.59
C ASN A 187 -30.81 -10.83 -10.21
N ASN A 188 -30.55 -11.15 -8.95
CA ASN A 188 -30.45 -12.54 -8.48
C ASN A 188 -31.82 -13.26 -8.45
N ARG A 189 -32.92 -12.51 -8.32
CA ARG A 189 -34.27 -13.04 -8.25
C ARG A 189 -34.94 -13.14 -9.63
N THR A 190 -34.96 -12.03 -10.38
CA THR A 190 -35.64 -11.97 -11.69
C THR A 190 -34.78 -12.51 -12.82
N LYS A 191 -33.45 -12.62 -12.63
CA LYS A 191 -32.43 -12.96 -13.63
C LYS A 191 -32.31 -11.94 -14.76
N GLU A 192 -32.96 -10.80 -14.66
CA GLU A 192 -32.78 -9.69 -15.58
C GLU A 192 -31.36 -9.12 -15.48
N GLU A 193 -30.80 -8.83 -16.64
CA GLU A 193 -29.46 -8.22 -16.74
C GLU A 193 -29.57 -6.78 -17.23
N TRP A 194 -28.70 -5.94 -16.72
CA TRP A 194 -28.53 -4.58 -17.20
C TRP A 194 -27.06 -4.23 -17.30
N VAL A 195 -26.76 -3.21 -18.09
CA VAL A 195 -25.39 -2.79 -18.40
C VAL A 195 -25.21 -1.34 -18.02
N HIS A 196 -24.02 -1.04 -17.46
CA HIS A 196 -23.53 0.31 -17.34
C HIS A 196 -22.32 0.48 -18.26
N GLU A 197 -22.35 1.50 -19.08
CA GLU A 197 -21.27 1.89 -19.95
C GLU A 197 -20.76 3.28 -19.55
N ALA A 198 -19.46 3.46 -19.59
CA ALA A 198 -18.86 4.75 -19.30
C ALA A 198 -19.33 5.79 -20.31
N GLY A 199 -19.69 6.95 -19.80
CA GLY A 199 -19.96 8.13 -20.61
C GLY A 199 -18.68 8.78 -21.15
N LYS A 200 -18.71 10.09 -21.31
CA LYS A 200 -17.57 10.88 -21.80
C LYS A 200 -16.31 10.82 -20.91
N ASP A 201 -16.46 10.36 -19.67
CA ASP A 201 -15.37 10.26 -18.69
C ASP A 201 -14.41 9.08 -18.95
N GLY A 202 -14.67 8.25 -19.98
CA GLY A 202 -13.79 7.16 -20.43
C GLY A 202 -13.74 5.94 -19.52
N GLY A 203 -14.30 5.99 -18.28
CA GLY A 203 -14.28 4.88 -17.34
C GLY A 203 -15.04 5.15 -16.04
N PHE A 204 -15.05 4.16 -15.13
CA PHE A 204 -15.65 4.22 -13.80
C PHE A 204 -15.01 3.22 -12.84
N GLY A 205 -15.27 3.38 -11.53
CA GLY A 205 -14.70 2.53 -10.48
C GLY A 205 -15.63 1.39 -10.06
N ILE A 206 -15.04 0.22 -9.78
CA ILE A 206 -15.66 -0.92 -9.12
C ILE A 206 -14.90 -1.21 -7.83
N PHE A 207 -15.49 -0.95 -6.68
CA PHE A 207 -14.91 -1.23 -5.38
C PHE A 207 -15.55 -2.46 -4.75
N VAL A 208 -14.74 -3.48 -4.46
CA VAL A 208 -15.24 -4.78 -3.96
C VAL A 208 -15.04 -4.87 -2.46
N PHE A 209 -16.13 -4.82 -1.69
CA PHE A 209 -16.16 -4.97 -0.24
C PHE A 209 -17.01 -6.18 0.18
N ALA A 210 -16.60 -7.36 -0.29
CA ALA A 210 -17.29 -8.63 -0.06
C ALA A 210 -16.71 -9.44 1.12
N GLY A 211 -15.99 -8.78 2.04
CA GLY A 211 -15.31 -9.39 3.17
C GLY A 211 -13.89 -9.85 2.84
N TYR A 212 -13.30 -10.62 3.77
CA TYR A 212 -11.92 -11.10 3.69
C TYR A 212 -11.88 -12.62 3.74
N VAL A 213 -10.78 -13.18 3.25
CA VAL A 213 -10.43 -14.60 3.34
C VAL A 213 -9.11 -14.70 4.09
N PRO A 214 -9.04 -15.45 5.20
CA PRO A 214 -7.80 -15.62 5.94
C PRO A 214 -6.77 -16.41 5.12
N ASN A 215 -5.49 -16.06 5.26
CA ASN A 215 -4.39 -16.75 4.58
C ASN A 215 -4.02 -18.03 5.34
N THR A 216 -4.90 -19.03 5.33
CA THR A 216 -4.77 -20.27 6.11
C THR A 216 -4.86 -21.55 5.27
N GLU A 217 -4.98 -21.46 3.93
CA GLU A 217 -5.15 -22.63 3.05
C GLU A 217 -3.99 -23.60 3.14
N TRP A 218 -2.77 -23.09 3.32
CA TRP A 218 -1.53 -23.86 3.43
C TRP A 218 -1.14 -24.22 4.88
N ILE A 219 -1.87 -23.70 5.88
CA ILE A 219 -1.65 -24.04 7.28
C ILE A 219 -2.28 -25.41 7.55
N SER A 220 -1.52 -26.31 8.20
CA SER A 220 -1.95 -27.67 8.56
C SER A 220 -3.39 -27.70 9.11
N SER A 221 -4.11 -28.74 8.75
CA SER A 221 -5.46 -29.01 9.28
C SER A 221 -5.49 -29.33 10.78
N GLU A 222 -4.33 -29.58 11.38
CA GLU A 222 -4.18 -29.81 12.83
C GLU A 222 -4.42 -28.52 13.64
N VAL A 223 -4.23 -27.33 13.02
CA VAL A 223 -4.58 -26.05 13.65
C VAL A 223 -6.06 -25.79 13.43
N GLU A 224 -6.81 -25.66 14.50
CA GLU A 224 -8.27 -25.46 14.46
C GLU A 224 -8.66 -24.16 13.76
N LYS A 225 -9.64 -24.28 12.87
CA LYS A 225 -10.21 -23.16 12.10
C LYS A 225 -11.72 -23.16 12.24
N ASN A 226 -12.32 -21.97 12.18
CA ASN A 226 -13.77 -21.86 12.09
C ASN A 226 -14.25 -22.21 10.66
N GLU A 227 -15.57 -22.21 10.44
CA GLU A 227 -16.21 -22.49 9.13
C GLU A 227 -15.75 -21.55 8.01
N GLN A 228 -15.25 -20.35 8.35
CA GLN A 228 -14.77 -19.35 7.42
C GLN A 228 -13.25 -19.43 7.17
N GLY A 229 -12.57 -20.39 7.84
CA GLY A 229 -11.14 -20.62 7.70
C GLY A 229 -10.24 -19.79 8.64
N TYR A 230 -10.80 -18.94 9.52
CA TYR A 230 -10.02 -18.18 10.50
C TYR A 230 -9.52 -19.09 11.63
N LEU A 231 -8.29 -18.84 12.09
CA LEU A 231 -7.69 -19.57 13.22
C LEU A 231 -8.42 -19.26 14.52
N ILE A 232 -8.74 -20.32 15.27
CA ILE A 232 -9.37 -20.20 16.59
C ILE A 232 -8.27 -20.05 17.64
N THR A 233 -8.35 -19.00 18.46
CA THR A 233 -7.43 -18.74 19.57
C THR A 233 -8.16 -18.45 20.86
N ASP A 234 -7.50 -18.69 21.99
CA ASP A 234 -7.97 -18.23 23.30
C ASP A 234 -7.60 -16.74 23.55
N SER A 235 -7.89 -16.24 24.75
CA SER A 235 -7.56 -14.86 25.14
C SER A 235 -6.05 -14.57 25.23
N ASN A 236 -5.20 -15.60 25.24
CA ASN A 236 -3.75 -15.49 25.22
C ASN A 236 -3.18 -15.65 23.81
N GLN A 237 -4.04 -15.65 22.80
CA GLN A 237 -3.69 -15.90 21.39
C GLN A 237 -3.12 -17.31 21.12
N LYS A 238 -3.32 -18.28 22.05
CA LYS A 238 -2.91 -19.67 21.90
C LYS A 238 -3.91 -20.40 21.01
N THR A 239 -3.40 -21.21 20.07
CA THR A 239 -4.22 -22.17 19.28
C THR A 239 -4.47 -23.45 20.08
N ASN A 240 -5.10 -24.45 19.46
CA ASN A 240 -5.24 -25.80 20.03
C ASN A 240 -3.92 -26.55 20.16
N LEU A 241 -2.84 -26.14 19.49
CA LEU A 241 -1.54 -26.79 19.55
C LEU A 241 -0.60 -26.09 20.53
N ASP A 242 0.14 -26.89 21.32
CA ASP A 242 1.13 -26.37 22.26
C ASP A 242 2.27 -25.65 21.54
N GLY A 243 2.67 -24.46 22.00
CA GLY A 243 3.72 -23.65 21.41
C GLY A 243 3.34 -23.02 20.07
N VAL A 244 2.07 -23.11 19.65
CA VAL A 244 1.56 -22.47 18.43
C VAL A 244 0.52 -21.40 18.79
N TYR A 245 0.79 -20.19 18.38
CA TYR A 245 -0.03 -19.00 18.62
C TYR A 245 -0.45 -18.37 17.29
N ALA A 246 -1.48 -17.55 17.30
CA ALA A 246 -1.85 -16.79 16.10
C ALA A 246 -2.21 -15.35 16.48
N ALA A 247 -1.96 -14.40 15.56
CA ALA A 247 -2.16 -12.98 15.81
C ALA A 247 -2.64 -12.25 14.56
N GLY A 248 -3.42 -11.19 14.75
CA GLY A 248 -3.89 -10.33 13.69
C GLY A 248 -5.10 -10.87 12.93
N ASP A 249 -5.23 -10.47 11.68
CA ASP A 249 -6.44 -10.66 10.88
C ASP A 249 -6.70 -12.11 10.46
N VAL A 250 -5.75 -12.98 10.65
CA VAL A 250 -5.88 -14.43 10.46
C VAL A 250 -6.76 -15.09 11.53
N CYS A 251 -6.94 -14.45 12.69
CA CYS A 251 -7.71 -14.95 13.82
C CYS A 251 -9.20 -14.62 13.71
N VAL A 252 -10.02 -15.40 14.43
CA VAL A 252 -11.44 -15.06 14.66
C VAL A 252 -11.53 -13.78 15.49
N LYS A 253 -12.04 -12.70 14.92
CA LYS A 253 -12.21 -11.41 15.60
C LYS A 253 -13.26 -10.52 14.92
N ASN A 254 -13.81 -9.58 15.71
CA ASN A 254 -14.83 -8.65 15.23
C ASN A 254 -14.23 -7.41 14.56
N LEU A 255 -13.02 -6.99 14.96
CA LEU A 255 -12.38 -5.77 14.46
C LEU A 255 -11.00 -6.11 13.88
N ARG A 256 -10.80 -5.77 12.60
CA ARG A 256 -9.55 -5.93 11.87
C ARG A 256 -8.95 -4.55 11.61
N GLN A 257 -7.97 -4.19 12.44
CA GLN A 257 -7.24 -2.93 12.39
C GLN A 257 -5.78 -3.17 12.78
N VAL A 258 -4.89 -2.27 12.37
CA VAL A 258 -3.46 -2.36 12.74
C VAL A 258 -3.29 -2.45 14.26
N VAL A 259 -4.00 -1.60 15.00
CA VAL A 259 -3.90 -1.58 16.47
C VAL A 259 -4.33 -2.90 17.12
N THR A 260 -5.37 -3.58 16.59
CA THR A 260 -5.80 -4.88 17.12
C THR A 260 -4.83 -6.00 16.74
N ALA A 261 -4.23 -5.94 15.56
CA ALA A 261 -3.20 -6.88 15.15
C ALA A 261 -1.92 -6.75 16.01
N VAL A 262 -1.51 -5.53 16.31
CA VAL A 262 -0.37 -5.25 17.21
C VAL A 262 -0.66 -5.75 18.63
N SER A 263 -1.88 -5.52 19.13
CA SER A 263 -2.33 -6.04 20.45
C SER A 263 -2.23 -7.56 20.50
N ASP A 264 -2.77 -8.26 19.50
CA ASP A 264 -2.67 -9.73 19.44
C ASP A 264 -1.20 -10.20 19.40
N GLY A 265 -0.37 -9.54 18.61
CA GLY A 265 1.06 -9.86 18.52
C GLY A 265 1.77 -9.72 19.88
N ALA A 266 1.47 -8.67 20.62
CA ALA A 266 2.02 -8.44 21.97
C ALA A 266 1.57 -9.53 22.95
N VAL A 267 0.28 -9.89 22.93
CA VAL A 267 -0.28 -10.97 23.79
C VAL A 267 0.33 -12.32 23.42
N ALA A 268 0.39 -12.65 22.11
CA ALA A 268 0.95 -13.90 21.62
C ALA A 268 2.44 -14.03 21.99
N ALA A 269 3.23 -12.99 21.79
CA ALA A 269 4.67 -13.00 22.09
C ALA A 269 4.94 -13.18 23.58
N THR A 270 4.20 -12.46 24.45
CA THR A 270 4.35 -12.56 25.91
C THR A 270 3.90 -13.94 26.42
N SER A 271 2.86 -14.52 25.83
CA SER A 271 2.37 -15.84 26.22
C SER A 271 3.32 -16.95 25.74
N LEU A 272 3.83 -16.83 24.53
CA LEU A 272 4.78 -17.82 23.95
C LEU A 272 6.13 -17.78 24.67
N GLU A 273 6.61 -16.62 25.10
CA GLU A 273 7.87 -16.46 25.84
C GLU A 273 7.92 -17.39 27.06
N LYS A 274 6.85 -17.50 27.83
CA LYS A 274 6.77 -18.39 29.00
C LYS A 274 6.95 -19.87 28.60
N VAL A 275 6.27 -20.30 27.55
CA VAL A 275 6.37 -21.68 27.04
C VAL A 275 7.77 -21.95 26.51
N VAL A 276 8.35 -21.00 25.79
CA VAL A 276 9.73 -21.12 25.26
C VAL A 276 10.74 -21.21 26.38
N SER A 277 10.62 -20.40 27.45
CA SER A 277 11.51 -20.46 28.61
C SER A 277 11.43 -21.79 29.34
N GLU A 278 10.23 -22.37 29.50
CA GLU A 278 10.04 -23.68 30.11
C GLU A 278 10.67 -24.80 29.26
N LEU A 279 10.42 -24.79 27.94
CA LEU A 279 10.97 -25.77 27.00
C LEU A 279 12.49 -25.65 26.88
N HIS A 280 13.02 -24.43 26.88
CA HIS A 280 14.44 -24.16 26.84
C HIS A 280 15.17 -24.81 28.03
N SER A 281 14.61 -24.62 29.23
CA SER A 281 15.11 -25.26 30.45
C SER A 281 14.97 -26.79 30.41
N LYS A 282 13.83 -27.29 29.93
CA LYS A 282 13.57 -28.75 29.84
C LYS A 282 14.51 -29.48 28.87
N LEU A 283 14.82 -28.82 27.74
CA LEU A 283 15.65 -29.40 26.69
C LEU A 283 17.15 -29.10 26.87
N ASP A 284 17.55 -28.49 27.98
CA ASP A 284 18.94 -28.12 28.29
C ASP A 284 19.63 -27.35 27.13
N ILE A 285 18.89 -26.42 26.50
CA ILE A 285 19.43 -25.64 25.40
C ILE A 285 20.28 -24.51 25.99
N PRO A 286 21.53 -24.32 25.54
CA PRO A 286 22.38 -23.23 26.04
C PRO A 286 21.76 -21.84 25.76
N ASP A 287 21.83 -20.94 26.73
CA ASP A 287 21.41 -19.55 26.53
C ASP A 287 22.19 -18.93 25.37
N LEU A 288 21.49 -18.37 24.40
CA LEU A 288 22.12 -17.53 23.39
C LEU A 288 22.69 -16.28 24.10
N VAL A 289 23.96 -16.01 23.89
CA VAL A 289 24.58 -14.76 24.35
C VAL A 289 23.86 -13.62 23.63
N LYS A 290 22.89 -13.00 24.31
CA LYS A 290 22.17 -11.84 23.76
C LYS A 290 23.16 -10.68 23.66
N GLU A 291 23.49 -10.25 22.47
CA GLU A 291 24.05 -8.93 22.28
C GLU A 291 23.08 -7.90 22.91
N LYS A 292 23.66 -6.95 23.66
CA LYS A 292 22.80 -5.90 24.25
C LYS A 292 21.99 -5.22 23.15
N PRO A 293 20.69 -4.96 23.36
CA PRO A 293 19.89 -4.21 22.41
C PRO A 293 20.64 -2.93 22.01
N LYS A 294 20.72 -2.66 20.72
CA LYS A 294 21.29 -1.40 20.24
C LYS A 294 20.45 -0.27 20.83
N GLN A 295 21.07 0.59 21.63
CA GLN A 295 20.35 1.72 22.21
C GLN A 295 19.79 2.58 21.08
N ILE A 296 18.48 2.63 20.99
CA ILE A 296 17.77 3.58 20.12
C ILE A 296 17.94 4.94 20.76
N SER A 297 18.93 5.71 20.31
CA SER A 297 19.06 7.10 20.73
C SER A 297 17.87 7.90 20.16
N PRO A 298 17.12 8.64 20.99
CA PRO A 298 16.00 9.48 20.52
C PRO A 298 16.41 10.57 19.50
N LYS A 299 17.72 10.70 19.25
CA LYS A 299 18.30 11.69 18.33
C LYS A 299 18.59 11.17 16.91
N GLN A 300 18.34 9.88 16.63
CA GLN A 300 18.58 9.32 15.28
C GLN A 300 17.30 9.20 14.44
N GLN A 301 16.25 9.93 14.75
CA GLN A 301 15.16 10.22 13.80
C GLN A 301 15.55 11.24 12.72
N LYS A 302 16.82 11.62 12.66
CA LYS A 302 17.44 12.29 11.52
C LYS A 302 18.50 11.38 10.95
N GLU A 303 18.19 10.78 9.78
CA GLU A 303 19.14 10.31 8.80
C GLU A 303 20.16 9.25 9.25
N GLU A 304 19.80 7.96 9.27
CA GLU A 304 20.74 6.93 8.84
C GLU A 304 20.24 6.34 7.52
N LYS A 305 20.78 6.87 6.45
CA LYS A 305 20.86 6.20 5.14
C LYS A 305 21.53 4.85 5.33
N PRO A 306 21.09 3.77 4.67
CA PRO A 306 21.86 2.55 4.62
C PRO A 306 23.23 2.89 4.02
N GLN A 307 24.29 2.66 4.78
CA GLN A 307 25.66 2.64 4.26
C GLN A 307 25.82 1.38 3.40
N SER A 308 25.38 1.44 2.17
CA SER A 308 26.00 0.77 1.04
C SER A 308 26.74 1.86 0.27
N GLU A 309 27.97 1.60 -0.09
CA GLU A 309 28.87 2.48 -0.86
C GLU A 309 28.26 2.83 -2.23
N GLU A 310 27.31 3.77 -2.24
CA GLU A 310 26.95 4.63 -3.37
C GLU A 310 26.35 5.89 -2.75
N GLU A 311 27.21 6.87 -2.43
CA GLU A 311 26.80 8.22 -2.04
C GLU A 311 26.14 8.91 -3.23
N GLY A 312 24.80 8.90 -3.31
CA GLY A 312 24.08 9.62 -4.36
C GLY A 312 22.54 9.52 -4.19
N PHE A 313 21.81 10.50 -4.74
CA PHE A 313 20.36 10.51 -4.80
C PHE A 313 19.81 9.44 -5.77
N LEU A 314 20.64 9.00 -6.73
CA LEU A 314 20.29 8.09 -7.80
C LEU A 314 21.20 6.86 -7.76
N THR A 315 20.58 5.66 -7.66
CA THR A 315 21.33 4.40 -7.74
C THR A 315 21.90 4.17 -9.14
N SER A 316 22.97 3.37 -9.26
CA SER A 316 23.56 3.03 -10.57
C SER A 316 22.55 2.45 -11.56
N ALA A 317 21.59 1.66 -11.07
CA ALA A 317 20.52 1.12 -11.92
C ALA A 317 19.58 2.22 -12.47
N ILE A 318 19.24 3.21 -11.63
CA ILE A 318 18.42 4.35 -12.05
C ILE A 318 19.19 5.22 -13.04
N LYS A 319 20.47 5.50 -12.78
CA LYS A 319 21.32 6.28 -13.71
C LYS A 319 21.36 5.64 -15.08
N GLN A 320 21.54 4.33 -15.18
CA GLN A 320 21.54 3.60 -16.45
C GLN A 320 20.18 3.66 -17.18
N GLN A 321 19.07 3.63 -16.46
CA GLN A 321 17.73 3.81 -17.04
C GLN A 321 17.53 5.23 -17.56
N LEU A 322 18.00 6.23 -16.81
CA LEU A 322 17.90 7.64 -17.20
C LEU A 322 18.74 7.98 -18.43
N GLU A 323 19.91 7.39 -18.59
CA GLU A 323 20.71 7.53 -19.83
C GLU A 323 19.89 7.18 -21.08
N GLY A 324 19.10 6.09 -21.00
CA GLY A 324 18.22 5.66 -22.09
C GLY A 324 17.07 6.62 -22.38
N VAL A 325 16.58 7.33 -21.37
CA VAL A 325 15.53 8.35 -21.52
C VAL A 325 16.11 9.65 -22.05
N PHE A 326 17.22 10.11 -21.47
CA PHE A 326 17.86 11.37 -21.85
C PHE A 326 18.50 11.32 -23.26
N ALA A 327 18.88 10.13 -23.73
CA ALA A 327 19.33 9.95 -25.11
C ALA A 327 18.26 10.37 -26.14
N LYS A 328 16.97 10.29 -25.78
CA LYS A 328 15.83 10.66 -26.64
C LYS A 328 15.46 12.15 -26.60
N PHE A 329 16.10 12.94 -25.75
CA PHE A 329 15.86 14.40 -25.72
C PHE A 329 16.26 15.04 -27.04
N GLU A 330 15.42 15.89 -27.60
CA GLU A 330 15.70 16.64 -28.82
C GLU A 330 16.41 17.97 -28.52
N HIS A 331 16.09 18.55 -27.35
CA HIS A 331 16.64 19.83 -26.91
C HIS A 331 17.17 19.74 -25.48
N PRO A 332 18.21 20.50 -25.11
CA PRO A 332 18.63 20.65 -23.72
C PRO A 332 17.54 21.27 -22.84
N VAL A 333 17.54 20.88 -21.56
CA VAL A 333 16.65 21.44 -20.54
C VAL A 333 17.47 22.17 -19.49
N LEU A 334 17.02 23.35 -19.09
CA LEU A 334 17.60 24.12 -17.99
C LEU A 334 16.73 23.94 -16.74
N LEU A 335 17.34 23.46 -15.66
CA LEU A 335 16.71 23.35 -14.32
C LEU A 335 17.12 24.56 -13.49
N ARG A 336 16.16 25.44 -13.18
CA ARG A 336 16.41 26.62 -12.35
C ARG A 336 16.05 26.36 -10.91
N ALA A 337 17.06 26.37 -10.03
CA ALA A 337 16.89 26.10 -8.61
C ALA A 337 16.60 27.40 -7.85
N TRP A 338 15.44 27.47 -7.20
CA TRP A 338 15.05 28.53 -6.30
C TRP A 338 15.30 28.06 -4.87
N LEU A 339 16.38 28.54 -4.25
CA LEU A 339 16.92 28.03 -2.99
C LEU A 339 16.69 29.00 -1.83
N ASP A 340 16.68 28.48 -0.60
CA ASP A 340 16.65 29.20 0.65
C ASP A 340 17.68 28.62 1.64
N GLU A 341 17.67 29.06 2.92
CA GLU A 341 18.65 28.61 3.93
C GLU A 341 18.35 27.26 4.55
N ARG A 342 17.25 26.57 4.14
CA ARG A 342 16.88 25.26 4.69
C ARG A 342 17.76 24.13 4.15
N PRO A 343 17.98 23.06 4.93
CA PRO A 343 18.79 21.89 4.50
C PRO A 343 18.35 21.29 3.16
N LEU A 344 17.03 21.31 2.87
CA LEU A 344 16.44 20.81 1.64
C LEU A 344 16.99 21.49 0.38
N SER A 345 17.44 22.75 0.48
CA SER A 345 18.14 23.44 -0.61
C SER A 345 19.45 22.77 -0.99
N GLY A 346 20.20 22.28 0.01
CA GLY A 346 21.41 21.49 -0.22
C GLY A 346 21.14 20.15 -0.90
N GLU A 347 20.04 19.49 -0.54
CA GLU A 347 19.63 18.23 -1.17
C GLU A 347 19.23 18.45 -2.65
N ILE A 348 18.50 19.51 -2.96
CA ILE A 348 18.17 19.89 -4.33
C ILE A 348 19.44 20.08 -5.17
N VAL A 349 20.42 20.82 -4.66
CA VAL A 349 21.71 21.04 -5.37
C VAL A 349 22.44 19.72 -5.61
N GLY A 350 22.47 18.84 -4.61
CA GLY A 350 23.08 17.50 -4.75
C GLY A 350 22.40 16.67 -5.85
N PHE A 351 21.07 16.62 -5.83
CA PHE A 351 20.26 15.91 -6.83
C PHE A 351 20.46 16.47 -8.26
N LEU A 352 20.46 17.80 -8.43
CA LEU A 352 20.65 18.44 -9.72
C LEU A 352 22.06 18.19 -10.30
N ARG A 353 23.09 18.16 -9.46
CA ARG A 353 24.46 17.79 -9.89
C ARG A 353 24.56 16.35 -10.37
N GLU A 354 23.83 15.44 -9.72
CA GLU A 354 23.80 14.04 -10.20
C GLU A 354 23.09 13.89 -11.54
N LEU A 355 22.00 14.63 -11.77
CA LEU A 355 21.31 14.61 -13.06
C LEU A 355 22.17 15.20 -14.18
N GLU A 356 22.83 16.32 -13.95
CA GLU A 356 23.77 16.95 -14.88
C GLU A 356 24.95 16.01 -15.20
N GLY A 357 25.39 15.20 -14.25
CA GLY A 357 26.44 14.21 -14.43
C GLY A 357 26.07 13.01 -15.33
N ILE A 358 24.76 12.78 -15.58
CA ILE A 358 24.28 11.67 -16.43
C ILE A 358 24.26 12.06 -17.93
N THR A 359 24.02 13.33 -18.24
CA THR A 359 23.84 13.79 -19.63
C THR A 359 24.23 15.25 -19.79
N ASP A 360 24.76 15.61 -20.98
CA ASP A 360 25.03 16.98 -21.39
C ASP A 360 23.77 17.77 -21.80
N LYS A 361 22.61 17.10 -21.88
CA LYS A 361 21.32 17.68 -22.23
C LYS A 361 20.56 18.26 -21.04
N ILE A 362 21.04 18.08 -19.82
CA ILE A 362 20.50 18.71 -18.61
C ILE A 362 21.54 19.64 -18.03
N ARG A 363 21.16 20.90 -17.77
CA ARG A 363 21.97 21.90 -17.08
C ARG A 363 21.14 22.49 -15.95
N TRP A 364 21.79 23.01 -14.94
CA TRP A 364 21.09 23.70 -13.88
C TRP A 364 21.80 25.03 -13.51
N GLU A 365 20.99 25.95 -12.97
CA GLU A 365 21.47 27.24 -12.46
C GLU A 365 20.74 27.59 -11.17
N GLU A 366 21.38 28.37 -10.28
CA GLU A 366 20.71 28.98 -9.14
C GLU A 366 20.04 30.28 -9.59
N ALA A 367 18.75 30.44 -9.22
CA ALA A 367 17.97 31.62 -9.58
C ALA A 367 18.42 32.86 -8.79
N ASN A 368 18.52 34.01 -9.49
CA ASN A 368 18.85 35.28 -8.86
C ASN A 368 17.75 35.77 -7.90
N SER A 369 18.15 36.38 -6.78
CA SER A 369 17.33 36.73 -5.61
C SER A 369 16.27 37.81 -5.81
N SER A 370 16.14 38.42 -6.99
CA SER A 370 15.30 39.60 -7.22
C SER A 370 13.79 39.37 -7.44
N ASN A 371 13.33 38.09 -7.50
CA ASN A 371 11.92 37.72 -7.76
C ASN A 371 11.39 36.65 -6.79
N ARG A 372 11.69 36.76 -5.49
CA ARG A 372 11.36 35.72 -4.49
C ARG A 372 9.99 35.87 -3.84
N GLU A 373 9.36 37.03 -3.89
CA GLU A 373 8.23 37.37 -3.01
C GLU A 373 6.93 36.58 -3.23
N ASP A 374 6.76 35.94 -4.40
CA ASP A 374 5.54 35.16 -4.72
C ASP A 374 5.78 33.67 -4.95
N ARG A 375 6.94 33.13 -4.54
CA ARG A 375 7.29 31.73 -4.82
C ARG A 375 7.41 30.89 -3.55
N ILE A 376 6.94 29.63 -3.64
CA ILE A 376 7.18 28.62 -2.60
C ILE A 376 8.61 28.11 -2.77
N LEU A 377 9.44 28.29 -1.74
CA LEU A 377 10.84 27.85 -1.71
C LEU A 377 11.00 26.61 -0.80
N PRO A 378 12.06 25.79 -0.97
CA PRO A 378 12.88 25.72 -2.16
C PRO A 378 12.16 24.97 -3.27
N SER A 379 12.50 25.24 -4.54
CA SER A 379 11.87 24.60 -5.69
C SER A 379 12.80 24.47 -6.90
N ILE A 380 12.45 23.55 -7.81
CA ILE A 380 13.10 23.34 -9.10
C ILE A 380 12.10 23.74 -10.18
N GLU A 381 12.43 24.72 -11.00
CA GLU A 381 11.65 25.13 -12.16
C GLU A 381 12.25 24.54 -13.43
N LEU A 382 11.44 23.89 -14.27
CA LEU A 382 11.86 23.40 -15.56
C LEU A 382 11.78 24.53 -16.61
N CYS A 383 12.87 24.76 -17.30
CA CYS A 383 12.96 25.78 -18.34
C CYS A 383 13.41 25.16 -19.66
N TYR A 384 12.97 25.75 -20.76
CA TYR A 384 13.48 25.46 -22.08
C TYR A 384 14.95 25.90 -22.21
N GLU A 385 15.65 25.45 -23.26
CA GLU A 385 17.06 25.78 -23.50
C GLU A 385 17.34 27.30 -23.54
N ASP A 386 16.39 28.10 -24.01
CA ASP A 386 16.48 29.55 -24.07
C ASP A 386 16.21 30.26 -22.72
N GLY A 387 15.99 29.50 -21.64
CA GLY A 387 15.73 30.02 -20.28
C GLY A 387 14.29 30.42 -19.99
N ARG A 388 13.35 30.30 -20.96
CA ARG A 388 11.93 30.51 -20.71
C ARG A 388 11.38 29.42 -19.80
N SER A 389 10.53 29.80 -18.82
CA SER A 389 9.83 28.88 -17.96
C SER A 389 8.87 27.99 -18.75
N SER A 390 8.85 26.70 -18.43
CA SER A 390 7.82 25.77 -18.92
C SER A 390 6.51 25.85 -18.13
N GLY A 391 6.51 26.59 -16.99
CA GLY A 391 5.40 26.63 -16.04
C GLY A 391 5.37 25.46 -15.07
N ILE A 392 6.31 24.51 -15.15
CA ILE A 392 6.36 23.34 -14.29
C ILE A 392 7.39 23.57 -13.18
N GLN A 393 6.96 23.34 -11.93
CA GLN A 393 7.80 23.45 -10.73
C GLN A 393 7.63 22.25 -9.82
N PHE A 394 8.72 21.85 -9.16
CA PHE A 394 8.74 20.80 -8.13
C PHE A 394 9.27 21.41 -6.83
N HIS A 395 8.61 21.09 -5.71
CA HIS A 395 8.97 21.62 -4.39
C HIS A 395 9.69 20.57 -3.57
N GLY A 396 11.02 20.60 -3.59
CA GLY A 396 11.90 19.61 -2.96
C GLY A 396 12.60 18.71 -3.98
N VAL A 397 13.26 17.65 -3.48
CA VAL A 397 13.87 16.62 -4.34
C VAL A 397 12.77 15.64 -4.77
N PRO A 398 12.48 15.51 -6.08
CA PRO A 398 11.47 14.56 -6.56
C PRO A 398 11.82 13.13 -6.17
N GLY A 399 10.96 12.45 -5.39
CA GLY A 399 11.16 11.08 -4.93
C GLY A 399 9.92 10.20 -5.13
N GLY A 400 10.08 8.87 -5.06
CA GLY A 400 8.96 7.93 -5.19
C GLY A 400 8.15 8.13 -6.47
N HIS A 401 6.84 8.34 -6.36
CA HIS A 401 5.95 8.57 -7.52
C HIS A 401 6.21 9.91 -8.22
N GLU A 402 6.65 10.92 -7.48
CA GLU A 402 6.95 12.24 -8.02
C GLU A 402 8.17 12.22 -8.95
N PHE A 403 9.13 11.31 -8.70
CA PHE A 403 10.28 11.12 -9.57
C PHE A 403 9.88 10.76 -11.02
N ASN A 404 8.91 9.87 -11.19
CA ASN A 404 8.40 9.53 -12.52
C ASN A 404 7.75 10.75 -13.21
N SER A 405 6.97 11.53 -12.44
CA SER A 405 6.34 12.75 -12.95
C SER A 405 7.38 13.79 -13.37
N PHE A 406 8.46 13.91 -12.60
CA PHE A 406 9.60 14.77 -12.93
C PHE A 406 10.30 14.34 -14.21
N ILE A 407 10.57 13.04 -14.40
CA ILE A 407 11.21 12.52 -15.62
C ILE A 407 10.30 12.71 -16.85
N ILE A 408 9.00 12.50 -16.72
CA ILE A 408 8.02 12.76 -17.78
C ILE A 408 7.98 14.25 -18.13
N ALA A 409 8.00 15.14 -17.13
CA ALA A 409 8.04 16.58 -17.34
C ALA A 409 9.32 17.01 -18.09
N LEU A 410 10.48 16.46 -17.71
CA LEU A 410 11.74 16.68 -18.42
C LEU A 410 11.65 16.24 -19.91
N TYR A 411 11.09 15.05 -20.13
CA TYR A 411 10.91 14.50 -21.48
C TYR A 411 10.00 15.37 -22.35
N ASN A 412 8.93 15.93 -21.77
CA ASN A 412 8.02 16.82 -22.47
C ASN A 412 8.65 18.19 -22.77
N VAL A 413 9.46 18.73 -21.86
CA VAL A 413 10.19 20.01 -22.07
C VAL A 413 11.32 19.86 -23.08
N ALA A 414 12.01 18.71 -23.07
CA ALA A 414 13.12 18.41 -23.95
C ALA A 414 12.69 18.00 -25.39
N GLY A 415 11.37 17.72 -25.62
CA GLY A 415 10.91 17.06 -26.85
C GLY A 415 11.43 15.62 -27.00
N PRO A 416 10.76 14.76 -27.76
CA PRO A 416 9.60 14.98 -28.63
C PRO A 416 8.27 15.09 -27.89
N GLY A 417 8.26 14.96 -26.54
CA GLY A 417 7.06 14.96 -25.73
C GLY A 417 6.19 13.70 -25.87
N GLN A 418 5.20 13.57 -25.00
CA GLN A 418 4.17 12.54 -25.13
C GLN A 418 3.24 12.95 -26.30
N ALA A 419 2.86 11.99 -27.15
CA ALA A 419 1.89 12.24 -28.21
C ALA A 419 0.54 12.63 -27.59
N ILE A 420 0.14 13.88 -27.78
CA ILE A 420 -1.17 14.40 -27.37
C ILE A 420 -2.08 14.33 -28.60
N GLU A 421 -3.29 13.77 -28.46
CA GLU A 421 -4.26 13.77 -29.55
C GLU A 421 -4.60 15.23 -29.94
N GLN A 422 -4.68 15.50 -31.23
CA GLN A 422 -4.82 16.86 -31.84
C GLN A 422 -6.01 17.68 -31.31
N GLU A 423 -6.98 17.09 -30.62
CA GLU A 423 -8.10 17.82 -29.99
C GLU A 423 -7.74 18.55 -28.67
N ALA A 424 -6.60 18.24 -28.05
CA ALA A 424 -6.16 18.86 -26.81
C ALA A 424 -5.31 20.13 -27.04
N GLU A 425 -4.76 20.33 -28.23
CA GLU A 425 -3.96 21.52 -28.58
C GLU A 425 -4.79 22.82 -28.77
N THR A 426 -6.14 22.72 -28.80
CA THR A 426 -7.02 23.84 -29.12
C THR A 426 -7.83 24.37 -27.92
N LYS A 427 -7.49 23.98 -26.70
CA LYS A 427 -8.05 24.53 -25.45
C LYS A 427 -6.95 25.10 -24.58
#